data_dd0b32ff41a0bfe81a92da8619c307c6
#
_entry.id   dd0b32ff41a0bfe81a92da8619c307c6
#
_cell.length_a   1.000
_cell.length_b   1.000
_cell.length_c   1.000
_cell.angle_alpha   90.00
_cell.angle_beta   90.00
_cell.angle_gamma   90.00
#
_symmetry.space_group_name_H-M   'P 1'
#
loop_
_entity.id
_entity.type
_entity.pdbx_description
1 polymer ?
#
loop_
_entity_poly.entity_id
_entity_poly.type
_entity_poly.pdbx_seq_one_letter_code
_entity_poly.pdbx_strand_id
1 'polypeptide(L)'
;MSLGGGGNQQLQELAQELEAIEEQREAIEAEIQSLRTEQTEIDEAIEAIQTLESGSTVQVPVGGDAYIRAEIADIDEVVVSLGGGYAAERDQDGAVDSLESKQDTIDDRIEELQEQVSDLETESEELEERAQQMQAQQMQQLQQQQQPDE
;
A
#
# COMPACT_ATOMS: atom_id res chain seq x y z
N MET A 1 23.32 10.69 -40.73
CA MET A 1 23.51 10.65 -39.27
C MET A 1 22.46 11.43 -38.55
N SER A 2 21.63 10.71 -37.85
CA SER A 2 20.49 11.30 -37.19
C SER A 2 20.87 11.81 -35.81
N LEU A 3 21.03 13.09 -35.68
CA LEU A 3 21.10 13.79 -34.40
C LEU A 3 19.78 13.69 -33.64
N GLY A 4 18.70 13.23 -34.30
CA GLY A 4 17.41 12.98 -33.70
C GLY A 4 17.29 11.64 -32.96
N GLY A 5 18.21 10.70 -33.20
CA GLY A 5 18.17 9.36 -32.56
C GLY A 5 18.47 9.39 -31.07
N GLY A 6 19.32 10.28 -30.59
CA GLY A 6 19.67 10.45 -29.18
C GLY A 6 18.52 11.04 -28.36
N GLY A 7 17.80 12.02 -28.93
CA GLY A 7 16.64 12.62 -28.28
C GLY A 7 15.46 11.66 -28.10
N ASN A 8 15.21 10.83 -29.11
CA ASN A 8 14.16 9.81 -29.05
C ASN A 8 14.49 8.70 -28.04
N GLN A 9 15.75 8.30 -27.95
CA GLN A 9 16.21 7.36 -26.94
C GLN A 9 15.99 7.88 -25.53
N GLN A 10 16.34 9.14 -25.28
CA GLN A 10 16.16 9.77 -23.97
C GLN A 10 14.68 9.87 -23.59
N LEU A 11 13.82 10.20 -24.55
CA LEU A 11 12.36 10.24 -24.33
C LEU A 11 11.80 8.84 -24.03
N GLN A 12 12.31 7.81 -24.72
CA GLN A 12 11.92 6.42 -24.43
C GLN A 12 12.38 5.98 -23.05
N GLU A 13 13.60 6.34 -22.63
CA GLU A 13 14.09 6.05 -21.29
C GLU A 13 13.25 6.74 -20.22
N LEU A 14 12.90 8.00 -20.42
CA LEU A 14 12.02 8.75 -19.52
C LEU A 14 10.63 8.11 -19.43
N ALA A 15 10.07 7.68 -20.57
CA ALA A 15 8.78 6.99 -20.60
C ALA A 15 8.84 5.67 -19.83
N GLN A 16 9.93 4.92 -19.94
CA GLN A 16 10.14 3.68 -19.20
C GLN A 16 10.27 3.94 -17.71
N GLU A 17 11.00 5.00 -17.32
CA GLU A 17 11.13 5.40 -15.92
C GLU A 17 9.78 5.81 -15.33
N LEU A 18 8.99 6.57 -16.07
CA LEU A 18 7.63 6.98 -15.66
C LEU A 18 6.71 5.77 -15.48
N GLU A 19 6.79 4.79 -16.38
CA GLU A 19 6.02 3.55 -16.29
C GLU A 19 6.43 2.75 -15.05
N ALA A 20 7.73 2.65 -14.78
CA ALA A 20 8.27 1.94 -13.62
C ALA A 20 7.81 2.62 -12.31
N ILE A 21 7.81 3.95 -12.26
CA ILE A 21 7.31 4.71 -11.11
C ILE A 21 5.82 4.46 -10.90
N GLU A 22 5.03 4.47 -11.97
CA GLU A 22 3.59 4.21 -11.90
C GLU A 22 3.29 2.80 -11.38
N GLU A 23 4.02 1.79 -11.86
CA GLU A 23 3.89 0.41 -11.36
C GLU A 23 4.26 0.30 -9.88
N GLN A 24 5.33 0.97 -9.48
CA GLN A 24 5.77 1.00 -8.09
C GLN A 24 4.75 1.68 -7.20
N ARG A 25 4.18 2.80 -7.65
CA ARG A 25 3.12 3.53 -6.94
C ARG A 25 1.89 2.66 -6.76
N GLU A 26 1.44 1.98 -7.81
CA GLU A 26 0.29 1.06 -7.74
C GLU A 26 0.51 -0.08 -6.75
N ALA A 27 1.72 -0.64 -6.72
CA ALA A 27 2.07 -1.69 -5.76
C ALA A 27 2.00 -1.20 -4.32
N ILE A 28 2.50 0.01 -4.06
CA ILE A 28 2.46 0.62 -2.72
C ILE A 28 1.02 0.94 -2.32
N GLU A 29 0.22 1.49 -3.24
CA GLU A 29 -1.20 1.78 -2.97
C GLU A 29 -1.99 0.52 -2.66
N ALA A 30 -1.69 -0.60 -3.34
CA ALA A 30 -2.29 -1.90 -3.06
C ALA A 30 -1.91 -2.40 -1.65
N GLU A 31 -0.66 -2.20 -1.24
CA GLU A 31 -0.21 -2.52 0.12
C GLU A 31 -0.95 -1.69 1.17
N ILE A 32 -1.12 -0.39 0.92
CA ILE A 32 -1.90 0.51 1.80
C ILE A 32 -3.34 -0.01 1.96
N GLN A 33 -3.99 -0.39 0.86
CA GLN A 33 -5.35 -0.92 0.91
C GLN A 33 -5.43 -2.22 1.71
N SER A 34 -4.46 -3.11 1.54
CA SER A 34 -4.36 -4.35 2.31
C SER A 34 -4.22 -4.06 3.81
N LEU A 35 -3.38 -3.09 4.18
CA LEU A 35 -3.19 -2.68 5.56
C LEU A 35 -4.46 -2.05 6.16
N ARG A 36 -5.20 -1.26 5.38
CA ARG A 36 -6.48 -0.69 5.83
C ARG A 36 -7.54 -1.77 6.06
N THR A 37 -7.57 -2.79 5.22
CA THR A 37 -8.44 -3.95 5.41
C THR A 37 -8.08 -4.66 6.71
N GLU A 38 -6.80 -4.85 6.98
CA GLU A 38 -6.32 -5.45 8.22
C GLU A 38 -6.72 -4.62 9.45
N GLN A 39 -6.64 -3.28 9.37
CA GLN A 39 -7.11 -2.40 10.44
C GLN A 39 -8.59 -2.57 10.72
N THR A 40 -9.42 -2.69 9.68
CA THR A 40 -10.86 -2.93 9.83
C THR A 40 -11.11 -4.28 10.52
N GLU A 41 -10.39 -5.32 10.14
CA GLU A 41 -10.48 -6.63 10.78
C GLU A 41 -10.06 -6.59 12.26
N ILE A 42 -9.03 -5.81 12.58
CA ILE A 42 -8.59 -5.61 13.96
C ILE A 42 -9.65 -4.87 14.78
N ASP A 43 -10.27 -3.82 14.22
CA ASP A 43 -11.37 -3.11 14.87
C ASP A 43 -12.56 -4.05 15.19
N GLU A 44 -12.91 -4.88 14.23
CA GLU A 44 -13.97 -5.88 14.41
C GLU A 44 -13.60 -6.91 15.50
N ALA A 45 -12.34 -7.32 15.53
CA ALA A 45 -11.85 -8.26 16.54
C ALA A 45 -11.87 -7.64 17.94
N ILE A 46 -11.44 -6.37 18.07
CA ILE A 46 -11.50 -5.65 19.34
C ILE A 46 -12.94 -5.54 19.84
N GLU A 47 -13.86 -5.14 18.97
CA GLU A 47 -15.28 -5.03 19.32
C GLU A 47 -15.84 -6.38 19.77
N ALA A 48 -15.53 -7.45 19.04
CA ALA A 48 -15.98 -8.80 19.39
C ALA A 48 -15.44 -9.24 20.75
N ILE A 49 -14.15 -9.03 21.02
CA ILE A 49 -13.52 -9.41 22.29
C ILE A 49 -14.13 -8.63 23.45
N GLN A 50 -14.40 -7.34 23.27
CA GLN A 50 -15.01 -6.49 24.30
C GLN A 50 -16.45 -6.86 24.59
N THR A 51 -17.18 -7.37 23.60
CA THR A 51 -18.61 -7.72 23.70
C THR A 51 -18.84 -9.13 24.21
N LEU A 52 -17.94 -10.06 23.89
CA LEU A 52 -18.07 -11.47 24.27
C LEU A 52 -17.73 -11.68 25.74
N GLU A 53 -18.40 -12.65 26.32
CA GLU A 53 -18.20 -13.07 27.72
C GLU A 53 -17.97 -14.57 27.77
N SER A 54 -17.41 -15.05 28.88
CA SER A 54 -17.37 -16.49 29.17
C SER A 54 -18.80 -17.05 29.18
N GLY A 55 -19.01 -18.13 28.46
CA GLY A 55 -20.33 -18.73 28.26
C GLY A 55 -21.08 -18.24 27.04
N SER A 56 -20.60 -17.20 26.34
CA SER A 56 -21.19 -16.75 25.06
C SER A 56 -21.11 -17.84 24.00
N THR A 57 -22.15 -17.95 23.19
CA THR A 57 -22.18 -18.89 22.05
C THR A 57 -21.75 -18.16 20.78
N VAL A 58 -20.81 -18.73 20.06
CA VAL A 58 -20.30 -18.21 18.80
C VAL A 58 -20.42 -19.25 17.70
N GLN A 59 -20.40 -18.79 16.45
CA GLN A 59 -20.33 -19.64 15.28
C GLN A 59 -18.92 -19.63 14.72
N VAL A 60 -18.30 -20.82 14.66
CA VAL A 60 -16.93 -20.99 14.15
C VAL A 60 -17.00 -21.50 12.73
N PRO A 61 -16.45 -20.79 11.74
CA PRO A 61 -16.44 -21.26 10.35
C PRO A 61 -15.50 -22.44 10.20
N VAL A 62 -15.97 -23.48 9.52
CA VAL A 62 -15.18 -24.70 9.26
C VAL A 62 -14.91 -24.89 7.77
N GLY A 63 -15.37 -24.01 6.91
CA GLY A 63 -15.23 -24.06 5.46
C GLY A 63 -16.53 -24.46 4.78
N GLY A 64 -16.62 -24.24 3.46
CA GLY A 64 -17.79 -24.62 2.66
C GLY A 64 -19.10 -23.99 3.12
N ASP A 65 -19.02 -22.76 3.67
CA ASP A 65 -20.17 -22.05 4.26
C ASP A 65 -20.82 -22.79 5.46
N ALA A 66 -20.11 -23.73 6.07
CA ALA A 66 -20.53 -24.45 7.26
C ALA A 66 -19.93 -23.81 8.52
N TYR A 67 -20.71 -23.82 9.60
CA TYR A 67 -20.34 -23.24 10.89
C TYR A 67 -20.64 -24.22 11.99
N ILE A 68 -19.78 -24.25 13.00
CA ILE A 68 -20.00 -25.01 14.24
C ILE A 68 -20.32 -24.01 15.33
N ARG A 69 -21.38 -24.31 16.09
CA ARG A 69 -21.74 -23.54 17.29
C ARG A 69 -20.80 -23.96 18.42
N ALA A 70 -20.11 -22.98 19.01
CA ALA A 70 -19.21 -23.24 20.12
C ALA A 70 -19.46 -22.25 21.25
N GLU A 71 -19.15 -22.67 22.46
CA GLU A 71 -19.27 -21.84 23.65
C GLU A 71 -17.88 -21.36 24.05
N ILE A 72 -17.79 -20.09 24.43
CA ILE A 72 -16.53 -19.52 24.95
C ILE A 72 -16.37 -20.01 26.38
N ALA A 73 -15.34 -20.83 26.60
CA ALA A 73 -15.06 -21.39 27.91
C ALA A 73 -14.56 -20.32 28.87
N ASP A 74 -13.58 -19.50 28.43
CA ASP A 74 -12.97 -18.44 29.24
C ASP A 74 -12.54 -17.29 28.33
N ILE A 75 -13.17 -16.12 28.48
CA ILE A 75 -12.85 -14.93 27.69
C ILE A 75 -11.47 -14.33 28.05
N ASP A 76 -10.89 -14.73 29.18
CA ASP A 76 -9.53 -14.31 29.56
C ASP A 76 -8.43 -15.22 28.99
N GLU A 77 -8.79 -16.16 28.12
CA GLU A 77 -7.89 -16.99 27.34
C GLU A 77 -8.00 -16.66 25.85
N VAL A 78 -7.56 -15.46 25.45
CA VAL A 78 -7.57 -15.01 24.06
C VAL A 78 -6.19 -15.19 23.46
N VAL A 79 -6.11 -15.87 22.32
CA VAL A 79 -4.84 -16.09 21.62
C VAL A 79 -4.66 -14.98 20.58
N VAL A 80 -3.61 -14.20 20.71
CA VAL A 80 -3.25 -13.12 19.77
C VAL A 80 -1.93 -13.43 19.09
N SER A 81 -1.92 -13.37 17.76
CA SER A 81 -0.68 -13.54 17.00
C SER A 81 0.22 -12.31 17.18
N LEU A 82 1.49 -12.56 17.50
CA LEU A 82 2.49 -11.51 17.72
C LEU A 82 3.41 -11.29 16.51
N GLY A 83 3.20 -12.05 15.43
CA GLY A 83 4.07 -12.06 14.26
C GLY A 83 5.19 -13.09 14.36
N GLY A 84 5.87 -13.37 13.26
CA GLY A 84 6.98 -14.32 13.21
C GLY A 84 6.61 -15.76 13.57
N GLY A 85 5.34 -16.14 13.48
CA GLY A 85 4.84 -17.45 13.85
C GLY A 85 4.60 -17.63 15.35
N TYR A 86 4.73 -16.58 16.15
CA TYR A 86 4.47 -16.60 17.59
C TYR A 86 3.07 -16.09 17.91
N ALA A 87 2.45 -16.73 18.90
CA ALA A 87 1.17 -16.30 19.45
C ALA A 87 1.25 -16.32 20.97
N ALA A 88 0.54 -15.42 21.63
CA ALA A 88 0.45 -15.35 23.08
C ALA A 88 -0.98 -15.44 23.50
N GLU A 89 -1.20 -16.14 24.63
CA GLU A 89 -2.47 -16.15 25.33
C GLU A 89 -2.53 -14.93 26.25
N ARG A 90 -3.64 -14.20 26.17
CA ARG A 90 -3.85 -12.96 26.92
C ARG A 90 -5.24 -12.96 27.55
N ASP A 91 -5.41 -12.21 28.63
CA ASP A 91 -6.73 -11.90 29.14
C ASP A 91 -7.45 -10.95 28.18
N GLN A 92 -8.72 -10.69 28.43
CA GLN A 92 -9.57 -9.87 27.57
C GLN A 92 -8.97 -8.49 27.33
N ASP A 93 -8.58 -7.78 28.37
CA ASP A 93 -7.99 -6.43 28.28
C ASP A 93 -6.63 -6.45 27.62
N GLY A 94 -5.79 -7.42 27.96
CA GLY A 94 -4.47 -7.60 27.35
C GLY A 94 -4.55 -7.92 25.87
N ALA A 95 -5.53 -8.68 25.45
CA ALA A 95 -5.79 -8.98 24.04
C ALA A 95 -6.16 -7.72 23.26
N VAL A 96 -7.04 -6.88 23.81
CA VAL A 96 -7.42 -5.59 23.21
C VAL A 96 -6.22 -4.68 23.10
N ASP A 97 -5.40 -4.57 24.17
CA ASP A 97 -4.19 -3.76 24.16
C ASP A 97 -3.19 -4.23 23.08
N SER A 98 -3.03 -5.54 22.93
CA SER A 98 -2.16 -6.11 21.89
C SER A 98 -2.65 -5.78 20.48
N LEU A 99 -3.97 -5.83 20.26
CA LEU A 99 -4.57 -5.49 18.96
C LEU A 99 -4.47 -3.99 18.66
N GLU A 100 -4.65 -3.14 19.67
CA GLU A 100 -4.46 -1.69 19.53
C GLU A 100 -3.00 -1.34 19.18
N SER A 101 -2.04 -2.03 19.79
CA SER A 101 -0.61 -1.88 19.43
C SER A 101 -0.34 -2.28 17.99
N LYS A 102 -0.99 -3.33 17.50
CA LYS A 102 -0.91 -3.72 16.08
C LYS A 102 -1.46 -2.63 15.17
N GLN A 103 -2.58 -2.00 15.53
CA GLN A 103 -3.14 -0.89 14.77
C GLN A 103 -2.20 0.29 14.67
N ASP A 104 -1.54 0.65 15.77
CA ASP A 104 -0.55 1.73 15.80
C ASP A 104 0.62 1.43 14.86
N THR A 105 1.11 0.21 14.86
CA THR A 105 2.18 -0.24 13.95
C THR A 105 1.74 -0.14 12.49
N ILE A 106 0.49 -0.53 12.21
CA ILE A 106 -0.07 -0.44 10.85
C ILE A 106 -0.25 1.01 10.42
N ASP A 107 -0.72 1.88 11.32
CA ASP A 107 -0.83 3.32 11.05
C ASP A 107 0.50 3.93 10.66
N ASP A 108 1.58 3.61 11.41
CA ASP A 108 2.93 4.07 11.12
C ASP A 108 3.40 3.57 9.76
N ARG A 109 3.10 2.33 9.44
CA ARG A 109 3.46 1.75 8.13
C ARG A 109 2.71 2.43 6.98
N ILE A 110 1.41 2.71 7.17
CA ILE A 110 0.61 3.42 6.17
C ILE A 110 1.17 4.82 5.92
N GLU A 111 1.51 5.57 6.99
CA GLU A 111 2.13 6.88 6.86
C GLU A 111 3.43 6.82 6.06
N GLU A 112 4.30 5.86 6.36
CA GLU A 112 5.55 5.65 5.64
C GLU A 112 5.31 5.37 4.16
N LEU A 113 4.34 4.53 3.85
CA LEU A 113 3.98 4.20 2.48
C LEU A 113 3.36 5.38 1.74
N GLN A 114 2.54 6.19 2.42
CA GLN A 114 1.96 7.41 1.85
C GLN A 114 3.05 8.44 1.51
N GLU A 115 4.08 8.56 2.33
CA GLU A 115 5.25 9.40 2.03
C GLU A 115 5.98 8.89 0.79
N GLN A 116 6.15 7.57 0.66
CA GLN A 116 6.77 6.98 -0.53
C GLN A 116 5.95 7.27 -1.80
N VAL A 117 4.63 7.18 -1.73
CA VAL A 117 3.74 7.54 -2.85
C VAL A 117 3.92 9.00 -3.23
N SER A 118 3.96 9.89 -2.24
CA SER A 118 4.16 11.33 -2.46
C SER A 118 5.50 11.61 -3.13
N ASP A 119 6.58 10.95 -2.69
CA ASP A 119 7.91 11.09 -3.28
C ASP A 119 7.92 10.59 -4.73
N LEU A 120 7.25 9.49 -5.02
CA LEU A 120 7.13 8.95 -6.37
C LEU A 120 6.32 9.88 -7.29
N GLU A 121 5.26 10.49 -6.77
CA GLU A 121 4.48 11.49 -7.52
C GLU A 121 5.34 12.70 -7.88
N THR A 122 6.14 13.19 -6.94
CA THR A 122 7.06 14.30 -7.18
C THR A 122 8.10 13.93 -8.24
N GLU A 123 8.69 12.75 -8.13
CA GLU A 123 9.65 12.24 -9.11
C GLU A 123 9.01 12.10 -10.50
N SER A 124 7.79 11.61 -10.56
CA SER A 124 7.01 11.50 -11.80
C SER A 124 6.76 12.85 -12.45
N GLU A 125 6.37 13.86 -11.67
CA GLU A 125 6.16 15.23 -12.15
C GLU A 125 7.45 15.84 -12.71
N GLU A 126 8.57 15.64 -12.02
CA GLU A 126 9.88 16.11 -12.48
C GLU A 126 10.29 15.47 -13.81
N LEU A 127 10.06 14.17 -13.96
CA LEU A 127 10.36 13.45 -15.20
C LEU A 127 9.44 13.88 -16.34
N GLU A 128 8.15 14.10 -16.07
CA GLU A 128 7.20 14.62 -17.07
C GLU A 128 7.61 16.01 -17.55
N GLU A 129 8.00 16.90 -16.64
CA GLU A 129 8.47 18.23 -16.95
C GLU A 129 9.74 18.19 -17.81
N ARG A 130 10.67 17.30 -17.46
CA ARG A 130 11.89 17.09 -18.23
C ARG A 130 11.57 16.59 -19.65
N ALA A 131 10.62 15.66 -19.77
CA ALA A 131 10.17 15.14 -21.06
C ALA A 131 9.54 16.24 -21.92
N GLN A 132 8.72 17.11 -21.33
CA GLN A 132 8.14 18.27 -22.04
C GLN A 132 9.21 19.25 -22.52
N GLN A 133 10.20 19.53 -21.69
CA GLN A 133 11.32 20.40 -22.06
C GLN A 133 12.13 19.82 -23.22
N MET A 134 12.37 18.53 -23.20
CA MET A 134 13.09 17.84 -24.28
C MET A 134 12.30 17.87 -25.58
N GLN A 135 10.98 17.67 -25.53
CA GLN A 135 10.12 17.78 -26.71
C GLN A 135 10.13 19.20 -27.28
N ALA A 136 10.05 20.21 -26.40
CA ALA A 136 10.09 21.62 -26.81
C ALA A 136 11.42 21.96 -27.50
N GLN A 137 12.53 21.47 -26.97
CA GLN A 137 13.84 21.66 -27.58
C GLN A 137 13.95 21.00 -28.95
N GLN A 138 13.42 19.80 -29.10
CA GLN A 138 13.37 19.10 -30.39
C GLN A 138 12.56 19.88 -31.43
N MET A 139 11.40 20.42 -31.01
CA MET A 139 10.56 21.23 -31.89
C MET A 139 11.28 22.53 -32.32
N GLN A 140 11.98 23.18 -31.41
CA GLN A 140 12.76 24.38 -31.74
C GLN A 140 13.87 24.06 -32.73
N GLN A 141 14.57 22.94 -32.53
CA GLN A 141 15.62 22.52 -33.46
C GLN A 141 15.08 22.22 -34.85
N LEU A 142 13.91 21.57 -34.92
CA LEU A 142 13.25 21.30 -36.20
C LEU A 142 12.79 22.58 -36.91
N GLN A 143 12.31 23.59 -36.18
CA GLN A 143 11.93 24.87 -36.73
C GLN A 143 13.15 25.65 -37.27
N GLN A 144 14.28 25.58 -36.58
CA GLN A 144 15.51 26.20 -37.02
C GLN A 144 16.07 25.54 -38.28
N GLN A 145 15.91 24.23 -38.45
CA GLN A 145 16.32 23.50 -39.63
C GLN A 145 15.44 23.76 -40.85
N GLN A 146 14.20 24.21 -40.62
CA GLN A 146 13.23 24.49 -41.67
C GLN A 146 13.27 25.94 -42.17
N GLN A 147 14.04 26.83 -41.53
CA GLN A 147 14.18 28.20 -42.02
C GLN A 147 15.09 28.21 -43.26
N PRO A 148 14.60 28.76 -44.37
CA PRO A 148 15.46 28.84 -45.54
C PRO A 148 16.60 29.84 -45.31
N ASP A 149 17.81 29.39 -45.58
CA ASP A 149 18.97 30.26 -45.63
C ASP A 149 18.83 31.18 -46.86
N GLU A 150 18.75 32.46 -46.64
CA GLU A 150 18.90 33.44 -47.71
C GLU A 150 20.36 33.79 -47.86
#